data_0d03986032d7e1b9f4c116ef35b12697
#
_entry.id   0d03986032d7e1b9f4c116ef35b12697
#
_cell.length_a   1.000
_cell.length_b   1.000
_cell.length_c   1.000
_cell.angle_alpha   90.00
_cell.angle_beta   90.00
_cell.angle_gamma   90.00
#
_symmetry.space_group_name_H-M   'P 1'
#
loop_
_entity.id
_entity.type
_entity.pdbx_description
1 polymer ?
#
loop_
_entity_poly.entity_id
_entity_poly.type
_entity_poly.pdbx_seq_one_letter_code
_entity_poly.pdbx_strand_id
1 'polypeptide(L)'
;MRTIRIILVSLLVALVAGGMLLAGGQKEPSKETVRIAMVVKNLGNSFFEACRDGGLEAGKEVGGVELIYQGPSTPTAEGQIEIIDSLIAQKVNAIAISANDVDALVPIAKKAMKAGIKVISFDSGVAAEGRIMHLAPSGDEFIGRSQVKMLANLVGYKGEIAILSASSQATNQNAWIEWMKKELEKPEYKDMKLVTTVYGDDLSDKSYREAMGLFKSYPKLRGIIAPTTVGIAAAGKALEDSGLAGKIELTGLGLPSEMKQYIKNGTCRQMSLWNPIDLGYSATYIAYKLVKGEFKGQQGEVMKVSRMGDITIGAGKVAVMSEPYVFDKDNIDKFAAIY
;
A
#
# COMPACT_ATOMS: atom_id res chain seq x y z
N MET A 1 -39.55 51.46 55.57
CA MET A 1 -39.18 49.98 55.40
C MET A 1 -39.51 49.41 54.00
N ARG A 2 -40.44 49.98 53.22
CA ARG A 2 -40.74 49.47 51.84
C ARG A 2 -39.73 49.89 50.77
N THR A 3 -39.13 51.10 50.91
CA THR A 3 -38.16 51.66 49.97
C THR A 3 -36.77 50.97 49.99
N ILE A 4 -36.36 50.51 51.15
CA ILE A 4 -35.06 49.77 51.31
C ILE A 4 -35.10 48.36 50.71
N ARG A 5 -36.29 47.70 50.70
CA ARG A 5 -36.44 46.36 50.07
C ARG A 5 -36.39 46.43 48.54
N ILE A 6 -36.83 47.50 47.92
CA ILE A 6 -36.82 47.63 46.44
C ILE A 6 -35.39 47.90 45.96
N ILE A 7 -34.56 48.66 46.69
CA ILE A 7 -33.16 48.92 46.35
C ILE A 7 -32.29 47.64 46.46
N LEU A 8 -32.54 46.79 47.45
CA LEU A 8 -31.82 45.52 47.63
C LEU A 8 -32.16 44.47 46.57
N VAL A 9 -33.41 44.42 46.09
CA VAL A 9 -33.80 43.50 45.01
C VAL A 9 -33.24 43.97 43.66
N SER A 10 -33.13 45.25 43.41
CA SER A 10 -32.57 45.83 42.16
C SER A 10 -31.04 45.64 42.10
N LEU A 11 -30.31 45.63 43.22
CA LEU A 11 -28.88 45.37 43.27
C LEU A 11 -28.57 43.86 43.08
N LEU A 12 -29.46 42.97 43.54
CA LEU A 12 -29.28 41.51 43.38
C LEU A 12 -29.50 41.07 41.91
N VAL A 13 -30.44 41.71 41.19
CA VAL A 13 -30.70 41.43 39.76
C VAL A 13 -29.55 41.97 38.89
N ALA A 14 -28.92 43.08 39.24
CA ALA A 14 -27.76 43.62 38.51
C ALA A 14 -26.50 42.74 38.68
N LEU A 15 -26.32 42.08 39.86
CA LEU A 15 -25.18 41.14 40.08
C LEU A 15 -25.36 39.82 39.37
N VAL A 16 -26.58 39.31 39.14
CA VAL A 16 -26.84 38.09 38.37
C VAL A 16 -26.73 38.32 36.86
N ALA A 17 -27.10 39.49 36.36
CA ALA A 17 -26.94 39.84 34.93
C ALA A 17 -25.48 40.14 34.56
N GLY A 18 -24.63 40.61 35.48
CA GLY A 18 -23.19 40.84 35.25
C GLY A 18 -22.35 39.56 35.30
N GLY A 19 -22.83 38.50 35.97
CA GLY A 19 -22.15 37.19 36.06
C GLY A 19 -22.34 36.29 34.85
N MET A 20 -23.35 36.51 33.99
CA MET A 20 -23.58 35.70 32.77
C MET A 20 -22.82 36.21 31.53
N LEU A 21 -22.15 37.37 31.61
CA LEU A 21 -21.36 37.90 30.47
C LEU A 21 -19.88 37.53 30.47
N LEU A 22 -19.40 36.75 31.49
CA LEU A 22 -18.01 36.30 31.58
C LEU A 22 -17.84 34.80 31.42
N ALA A 23 -18.92 34.03 31.14
CA ALA A 23 -18.85 32.65 30.74
C ALA A 23 -18.90 32.48 29.19
N GLY A 24 -18.31 33.41 28.47
CA GLY A 24 -17.91 33.21 27.08
C GLY A 24 -16.72 32.24 27.07
N GLY A 25 -16.98 30.97 27.21
CA GLY A 25 -15.98 29.96 26.95
C GLY A 25 -15.42 30.24 25.55
N GLN A 26 -14.17 30.67 25.47
CA GLN A 26 -13.39 30.61 24.24
C GLN A 26 -13.48 29.14 23.84
N LYS A 27 -14.34 28.82 22.85
CA LYS A 27 -14.16 27.60 22.08
C LYS A 27 -12.73 27.68 21.56
N GLU A 28 -11.84 26.85 22.09
CA GLU A 28 -10.58 26.63 21.43
C GLU A 28 -10.90 26.40 19.94
N PRO A 29 -10.20 27.03 19.01
CA PRO A 29 -10.43 26.81 17.59
C PRO A 29 -10.32 25.29 17.39
N SER A 30 -11.42 24.65 17.03
CA SER A 30 -11.42 23.23 16.70
C SER A 30 -10.37 23.07 15.62
N LYS A 31 -9.27 22.34 15.91
CA LYS A 31 -8.27 22.03 14.89
C LYS A 31 -9.04 21.45 13.72
N GLU A 32 -9.01 22.13 12.59
CA GLU A 32 -9.70 21.68 11.38
C GLU A 32 -9.22 20.28 11.05
N THR A 33 -10.13 19.31 11.05
CA THR A 33 -9.81 17.91 10.80
C THR A 33 -9.36 17.75 9.35
N VAL A 34 -8.16 17.24 9.16
CA VAL A 34 -7.62 16.92 7.83
C VAL A 34 -8.17 15.58 7.39
N ARG A 35 -8.96 15.55 6.31
CA ARG A 35 -9.55 14.34 5.74
C ARG A 35 -8.64 13.79 4.64
N ILE A 36 -8.05 12.62 4.88
CA ILE A 36 -7.13 11.94 3.96
C ILE A 36 -7.78 10.64 3.51
N ALA A 37 -7.96 10.46 2.21
CA ALA A 37 -8.45 9.20 1.66
C ALA A 37 -7.27 8.32 1.23
N MET A 38 -7.26 7.06 1.66
CA MET A 38 -6.40 6.01 1.16
C MET A 38 -7.22 5.14 0.22
N VAL A 39 -6.97 5.27 -1.08
CA VAL A 39 -7.66 4.51 -2.14
C VAL A 39 -6.77 3.36 -2.58
N VAL A 40 -7.16 2.15 -2.22
CA VAL A 40 -6.40 0.92 -2.47
C VAL A 40 -6.90 0.18 -3.72
N LYS A 41 -6.14 -0.82 -4.18
CA LYS A 41 -6.48 -1.58 -5.39
C LYS A 41 -7.80 -2.33 -5.26
N ASN A 42 -8.02 -2.97 -4.10
CA ASN A 42 -9.25 -3.67 -3.77
C ASN A 42 -9.38 -3.81 -2.24
N LEU A 43 -10.61 -3.96 -1.78
CA LEU A 43 -10.90 -4.30 -0.39
C LEU A 43 -10.71 -5.80 -0.14
N GLY A 44 -10.53 -6.18 1.13
CA GLY A 44 -10.34 -7.58 1.55
C GLY A 44 -8.94 -8.14 1.24
N ASN A 45 -7.98 -7.31 0.88
CA ASN A 45 -6.59 -7.67 0.73
C ASN A 45 -5.82 -7.27 1.99
N SER A 46 -5.33 -8.25 2.75
CA SER A 46 -4.66 -8.05 4.04
C SER A 46 -3.44 -7.11 3.96
N PHE A 47 -2.76 -7.05 2.80
CA PHE A 47 -1.68 -6.09 2.58
C PHE A 47 -2.16 -4.64 2.72
N PHE A 48 -3.30 -4.31 2.11
CA PHE A 48 -3.86 -2.96 2.19
C PHE A 48 -4.53 -2.68 3.53
N GLU A 49 -5.02 -3.70 4.21
CA GLU A 49 -5.53 -3.53 5.58
C GLU A 49 -4.39 -3.18 6.54
N ALA A 50 -3.22 -3.80 6.40
CA ALA A 50 -2.02 -3.42 7.14
C ALA A 50 -1.55 -1.99 6.78
N CYS A 51 -1.66 -1.57 5.51
CA CYS A 51 -1.41 -0.16 5.12
C CYS A 51 -2.40 0.80 5.81
N ARG A 52 -3.69 0.44 5.88
CA ARG A 52 -4.71 1.22 6.61
C ARG A 52 -4.30 1.40 8.07
N ASP A 53 -3.91 0.34 8.73
CA ASP A 53 -3.55 0.37 10.14
C ASP A 53 -2.34 1.29 10.38
N GLY A 54 -1.33 1.25 9.53
CA GLY A 54 -0.24 2.21 9.55
C GLY A 54 -0.69 3.65 9.29
N GLY A 55 -1.62 3.85 8.37
CA GLY A 55 -2.21 5.16 8.12
C GLY A 55 -2.98 5.72 9.32
N LEU A 56 -3.70 4.86 10.05
CA LEU A 56 -4.37 5.23 11.31
C LEU A 56 -3.36 5.61 12.41
N GLU A 57 -2.25 4.89 12.51
CA GLU A 57 -1.15 5.24 13.42
C GLU A 57 -0.59 6.63 13.11
N ALA A 58 -0.29 6.92 11.85
CA ALA A 58 0.19 8.24 11.41
C ALA A 58 -0.82 9.34 11.75
N GLY A 59 -2.10 9.11 11.44
CA GLY A 59 -3.19 10.04 11.75
C GLY A 59 -3.32 10.35 13.25
N LYS A 60 -3.16 9.33 14.08
CA LYS A 60 -3.15 9.46 15.54
C LYS A 60 -1.94 10.26 16.04
N GLU A 61 -0.76 10.03 15.47
CA GLU A 61 0.48 10.71 15.86
C GLU A 61 0.43 12.20 15.55
N VAL A 62 0.04 12.59 14.32
CA VAL A 62 -0.01 14.00 13.94
C VAL A 62 -1.22 14.73 14.54
N GLY A 63 -2.26 14.01 14.92
CA GLY A 63 -3.50 14.53 15.49
C GLY A 63 -4.38 15.28 14.49
N GLY A 64 -5.70 15.21 14.64
CA GLY A 64 -6.66 15.93 13.80
C GLY A 64 -6.73 15.41 12.36
N VAL A 65 -6.49 14.11 12.13
CA VAL A 65 -6.66 13.43 10.84
C VAL A 65 -7.83 12.46 10.91
N GLU A 66 -8.70 12.51 9.91
CA GLU A 66 -9.67 11.48 9.57
C GLU A 66 -9.13 10.70 8.37
N LEU A 67 -8.78 9.43 8.58
CA LEU A 67 -8.38 8.53 7.49
C LEU A 67 -9.62 7.83 6.92
N ILE A 68 -9.85 8.03 5.63
CA ILE A 68 -10.94 7.40 4.87
C ILE A 68 -10.32 6.27 4.03
N TYR A 69 -10.56 5.02 4.42
CA TYR A 69 -10.06 3.84 3.70
C TYR A 69 -11.10 3.33 2.73
N GLN A 70 -10.78 3.31 1.43
CA GLN A 70 -11.69 2.87 0.37
C GLN A 70 -10.94 2.11 -0.72
N GLY A 71 -11.66 1.24 -1.40
CA GLY A 71 -11.21 0.49 -2.57
C GLY A 71 -12.38 -0.20 -3.25
N PRO A 72 -12.28 -0.55 -4.53
CA PRO A 72 -13.29 -1.36 -5.20
C PRO A 72 -13.28 -2.80 -4.65
N SER A 73 -14.36 -3.54 -4.88
CA SER A 73 -14.44 -4.97 -4.53
C SER A 73 -13.58 -5.85 -5.46
N THR A 74 -13.38 -5.40 -6.68
CA THR A 74 -12.48 -6.02 -7.68
C THR A 74 -11.45 -4.99 -8.13
N PRO A 75 -10.20 -5.39 -8.38
CA PRO A 75 -9.10 -4.45 -8.67
C PRO A 75 -9.21 -3.88 -10.10
N THR A 76 -10.09 -2.90 -10.30
CA THR A 76 -10.30 -2.20 -11.57
C THR A 76 -10.05 -0.71 -11.44
N ALA A 77 -9.57 -0.08 -12.52
CA ALA A 77 -9.39 1.36 -12.58
C ALA A 77 -10.72 2.11 -12.53
N GLU A 78 -11.76 1.58 -13.17
CA GLU A 78 -13.11 2.15 -13.20
C GLU A 78 -13.68 2.26 -11.77
N GLY A 79 -13.56 1.21 -10.96
CA GLY A 79 -14.02 1.25 -9.56
C GLY A 79 -13.24 2.28 -8.73
N GLN A 80 -11.95 2.48 -9.00
CA GLN A 80 -11.18 3.54 -8.34
C GLN A 80 -11.58 4.94 -8.82
N ILE A 81 -11.90 5.12 -10.11
CA ILE A 81 -12.38 6.39 -10.66
C ILE A 81 -13.68 6.83 -9.98
N GLU A 82 -14.65 5.93 -9.82
CA GLU A 82 -15.92 6.21 -9.15
C GLU A 82 -15.71 6.63 -7.68
N ILE A 83 -14.83 5.92 -6.96
CA ILE A 83 -14.47 6.24 -5.58
C ILE A 83 -13.82 7.63 -5.50
N ILE A 84 -12.84 7.92 -6.37
CA ILE A 84 -12.14 9.21 -6.37
C ILE A 84 -13.10 10.34 -6.71
N ASP A 85 -14.04 10.14 -7.64
CA ASP A 85 -15.05 11.16 -7.97
C ASP A 85 -15.96 11.49 -6.78
N SER A 86 -16.36 10.47 -6.03
CA SER A 86 -17.10 10.63 -4.77
C SER A 86 -16.28 11.40 -3.72
N LEU A 87 -14.99 11.10 -3.58
CA LEU A 87 -14.09 11.78 -2.65
C LEU A 87 -13.88 13.26 -3.02
N ILE A 88 -13.85 13.59 -4.32
CA ILE A 88 -13.82 14.98 -4.80
C ILE A 88 -15.09 15.72 -4.37
N ALA A 89 -16.27 15.11 -4.55
CA ALA A 89 -17.54 15.69 -4.12
C ALA A 89 -17.60 15.90 -2.61
N GLN A 90 -16.98 15.02 -1.83
CA GLN A 90 -16.85 15.12 -0.37
C GLN A 90 -15.80 16.14 0.09
N LYS A 91 -15.04 16.75 -0.84
CA LYS A 91 -14.00 17.75 -0.56
C LYS A 91 -12.96 17.27 0.46
N VAL A 92 -12.44 16.05 0.30
CA VAL A 92 -11.32 15.58 1.11
C VAL A 92 -10.07 16.45 0.88
N ASN A 93 -9.15 16.50 1.84
CA ASN A 93 -7.96 17.35 1.72
C ASN A 93 -6.83 16.68 0.91
N ALA A 94 -6.73 15.35 1.00
CA ALA A 94 -5.74 14.59 0.24
C ALA A 94 -6.26 13.20 -0.14
N ILE A 95 -5.69 12.65 -1.22
CA ILE A 95 -5.92 11.27 -1.67
C ILE A 95 -4.55 10.62 -1.91
N ALA A 96 -4.32 9.47 -1.24
CA ALA A 96 -3.21 8.57 -1.49
C ALA A 96 -3.74 7.35 -2.27
N ILE A 97 -3.21 7.11 -3.47
CA ILE A 97 -3.74 6.10 -4.40
C ILE A 97 -2.71 4.99 -4.61
N SER A 98 -3.09 3.73 -4.40
CA SER A 98 -2.41 2.58 -4.99
C SER A 98 -3.16 2.18 -6.25
N ALA A 99 -2.57 2.47 -7.42
CA ALA A 99 -3.26 2.45 -8.70
C ALA A 99 -3.43 1.05 -9.29
N ASN A 100 -4.63 0.76 -9.83
CA ASN A 100 -4.87 -0.43 -10.65
C ASN A 100 -4.38 -0.27 -12.09
N ASP A 101 -4.30 0.98 -12.59
CA ASP A 101 -3.78 1.32 -13.91
C ASP A 101 -3.04 2.65 -13.86
N VAL A 102 -1.88 2.73 -14.53
CA VAL A 102 -0.98 3.87 -14.48
C VAL A 102 -1.55 5.12 -15.15
N ASP A 103 -2.27 4.95 -16.25
CA ASP A 103 -2.73 6.02 -17.13
C ASP A 103 -4.22 6.32 -16.95
N ALA A 104 -5.06 5.28 -16.76
CA ALA A 104 -6.50 5.43 -16.66
C ALA A 104 -6.94 6.34 -15.48
N LEU A 105 -6.15 6.39 -14.41
CA LEU A 105 -6.44 7.24 -13.25
C LEU A 105 -5.98 8.71 -13.40
N VAL A 106 -5.17 9.03 -14.43
CA VAL A 106 -4.66 10.40 -14.61
C VAL A 106 -5.76 11.45 -14.74
N PRO A 107 -6.82 11.27 -15.56
CA PRO A 107 -7.85 12.28 -15.71
C PRO A 107 -8.56 12.62 -14.39
N ILE A 108 -8.95 11.61 -13.62
CA ILE A 108 -9.65 11.81 -12.34
C ILE A 108 -8.73 12.39 -11.27
N ALA A 109 -7.46 11.97 -11.24
CA ALA A 109 -6.44 12.53 -10.34
C ALA A 109 -6.18 14.01 -10.65
N LYS A 110 -6.09 14.40 -11.91
CA LYS A 110 -6.02 15.82 -12.33
C LYS A 110 -7.27 16.60 -11.92
N LYS A 111 -8.47 16.00 -12.03
CA LYS A 111 -9.73 16.62 -11.55
C LYS A 111 -9.66 16.88 -10.05
N ALA A 112 -9.18 15.92 -9.25
CA ALA A 112 -8.97 16.09 -7.82
C ALA A 112 -7.99 17.22 -7.50
N MET A 113 -6.83 17.25 -8.17
CA MET A 113 -5.84 18.33 -7.97
C MET A 113 -6.36 19.70 -8.35
N LYS A 114 -7.15 19.84 -9.44
CA LYS A 114 -7.82 21.08 -9.81
C LYS A 114 -8.85 21.55 -8.76
N ALA A 115 -9.45 20.63 -8.02
CA ALA A 115 -10.33 20.92 -6.89
C ALA A 115 -9.56 21.28 -5.60
N GLY A 116 -8.22 21.39 -5.65
CA GLY A 116 -7.36 21.73 -4.51
C GLY A 116 -6.95 20.56 -3.63
N ILE A 117 -7.34 19.34 -3.98
CA ILE A 117 -7.01 18.12 -3.23
C ILE A 117 -5.56 17.73 -3.52
N LYS A 118 -4.79 17.37 -2.48
CA LYS A 118 -3.42 16.85 -2.64
C LYS A 118 -3.48 15.39 -3.07
N VAL A 119 -2.90 15.06 -4.23
CA VAL A 119 -2.91 13.67 -4.75
C VAL A 119 -1.49 13.12 -4.77
N ILE A 120 -1.28 12.01 -4.08
CA ILE A 120 -0.06 11.21 -4.16
C ILE A 120 -0.42 9.79 -4.59
N SER A 121 0.55 9.04 -5.11
CA SER A 121 0.44 7.60 -5.22
C SER A 121 1.41 6.89 -4.28
N PHE A 122 1.08 5.69 -3.85
CA PHE A 122 1.92 4.83 -3.04
C PHE A 122 1.77 3.38 -3.52
N ASP A 123 2.69 2.49 -3.20
CA ASP A 123 2.70 1.09 -3.66
C ASP A 123 2.71 0.99 -5.19
N SER A 124 1.59 1.21 -5.85
CA SER A 124 1.42 1.18 -7.30
C SER A 124 1.15 2.60 -7.83
N GLY A 125 1.96 3.04 -8.79
CA GLY A 125 2.01 4.44 -9.22
C GLY A 125 0.91 4.83 -10.20
N VAL A 126 0.40 6.06 -10.07
CA VAL A 126 -0.27 6.82 -11.15
C VAL A 126 0.83 7.52 -11.94
N ALA A 127 0.66 7.74 -13.25
CA ALA A 127 1.61 8.49 -14.06
C ALA A 127 1.89 9.89 -13.50
N ALA A 128 3.10 10.41 -13.74
CA ALA A 128 3.66 11.57 -13.05
C ALA A 128 2.79 12.82 -13.11
N GLU A 129 2.04 13.02 -14.19
CA GLU A 129 1.13 14.15 -14.38
C GLU A 129 -0.18 14.03 -13.58
N GLY A 130 -0.50 12.85 -13.03
CA GLY A 130 -1.67 12.60 -12.18
C GLY A 130 -1.37 12.66 -10.68
N ARG A 131 -0.15 13.02 -10.27
CA ARG A 131 0.25 12.99 -8.87
C ARG A 131 1.27 14.07 -8.51
N ILE A 132 1.33 14.46 -7.25
CA ILE A 132 2.39 15.32 -6.73
C ILE A 132 3.69 14.52 -6.60
N MET A 133 3.63 13.33 -6.00
CA MET A 133 4.75 12.40 -5.87
C MET A 133 4.27 10.96 -5.75
N HIS A 134 5.19 10.01 -5.89
CA HIS A 134 4.99 8.58 -5.66
C HIS A 134 5.87 8.10 -4.50
N LEU A 135 5.28 7.37 -3.57
CA LEU A 135 5.99 6.63 -2.54
C LEU A 135 6.10 5.16 -2.96
N ALA A 136 7.24 4.78 -3.51
CA ALA A 136 7.53 3.39 -3.84
C ALA A 136 7.98 2.65 -2.57
N PRO A 137 7.49 1.45 -2.32
CA PRO A 137 7.92 0.67 -1.15
C PRO A 137 9.40 0.25 -1.25
N SER A 138 9.87 -0.03 -2.47
CA SER A 138 11.26 -0.32 -2.81
C SER A 138 11.54 0.02 -4.28
N GLY A 139 12.80 -0.10 -4.72
CA GLY A 139 13.17 0.12 -6.12
C GLY A 139 12.71 -1.04 -7.03
N ASP A 140 12.03 -0.72 -8.14
CA ASP A 140 11.49 -1.71 -9.09
C ASP A 140 12.56 -2.68 -9.60
N GLU A 141 13.74 -2.17 -9.95
CA GLU A 141 14.89 -2.99 -10.39
C GLU A 141 15.31 -3.97 -9.32
N PHE A 142 15.43 -3.51 -8.07
CA PHE A 142 15.81 -4.36 -6.96
C PHE A 142 14.78 -5.47 -6.73
N ILE A 143 13.49 -5.12 -6.71
CA ILE A 143 12.40 -6.10 -6.52
C ILE A 143 12.44 -7.16 -7.61
N GLY A 144 12.46 -6.74 -8.89
CA GLY A 144 12.44 -7.68 -10.01
C GLY A 144 13.63 -8.64 -10.00
N ARG A 145 14.84 -8.09 -9.89
CA ARG A 145 16.08 -8.86 -9.91
C ARG A 145 16.22 -9.80 -8.70
N SER A 146 15.85 -9.32 -7.50
CA SER A 146 15.98 -10.13 -6.28
C SER A 146 15.08 -11.36 -6.27
N GLN A 147 13.87 -11.26 -6.82
CA GLN A 147 12.96 -12.41 -6.91
C GLN A 147 13.47 -13.49 -7.87
N VAL A 148 14.07 -13.11 -9.01
CA VAL A 148 14.75 -14.05 -9.92
C VAL A 148 15.91 -14.74 -9.22
N LYS A 149 16.78 -13.97 -8.54
CA LYS A 149 17.92 -14.54 -7.77
C LYS A 149 17.44 -15.51 -6.70
N MET A 150 16.39 -15.15 -5.98
CA MET A 150 15.81 -16.00 -4.94
C MET A 150 15.32 -17.32 -5.54
N LEU A 151 14.53 -17.28 -6.63
CA LEU A 151 14.06 -18.51 -7.27
C LEU A 151 15.22 -19.32 -7.86
N ALA A 152 16.20 -18.68 -8.51
CA ALA A 152 17.36 -19.34 -9.09
C ALA A 152 18.13 -20.17 -8.07
N ASN A 153 18.39 -19.62 -6.89
CA ASN A 153 19.01 -20.34 -5.79
C ASN A 153 18.19 -21.58 -5.36
N LEU A 154 16.87 -21.48 -5.39
CA LEU A 154 15.98 -22.57 -5.01
C LEU A 154 15.94 -23.69 -6.06
N VAL A 155 15.91 -23.35 -7.37
CA VAL A 155 15.85 -24.35 -8.48
C VAL A 155 17.21 -24.78 -9.00
N GLY A 156 18.31 -24.23 -8.49
CA GLY A 156 19.68 -24.52 -8.91
C GLY A 156 19.99 -23.99 -10.31
N TYR A 157 19.52 -22.80 -10.64
CA TYR A 157 19.79 -22.05 -11.88
C TYR A 157 19.38 -22.77 -13.16
N LYS A 158 18.34 -23.63 -13.12
CA LYS A 158 17.89 -24.37 -14.30
C LYS A 158 16.42 -24.78 -14.24
N GLY A 159 15.82 -24.95 -15.41
CA GLY A 159 14.49 -25.49 -15.58
C GLY A 159 13.45 -24.44 -15.98
N GLU A 160 12.24 -24.92 -16.20
CA GLU A 160 11.11 -24.06 -16.56
C GLU A 160 10.57 -23.35 -15.33
N ILE A 161 10.34 -22.04 -15.46
CA ILE A 161 9.76 -21.19 -14.41
C ILE A 161 8.58 -20.40 -14.97
N ALA A 162 7.65 -20.01 -14.10
CA ALA A 162 6.51 -19.17 -14.45
C ALA A 162 6.39 -18.00 -13.49
N ILE A 163 5.66 -16.97 -13.91
CA ILE A 163 5.26 -15.83 -13.06
C ILE A 163 3.74 -15.90 -12.89
N LEU A 164 3.27 -15.79 -11.64
CA LEU A 164 1.86 -15.60 -11.29
C LEU A 164 1.68 -14.20 -10.72
N SER A 165 1.23 -13.26 -11.58
CA SER A 165 1.06 -11.85 -11.24
C SER A 165 -0.40 -11.53 -10.87
N ALA A 166 -0.67 -10.28 -10.45
CA ALA A 166 -2.01 -9.77 -10.22
C ALA A 166 -2.74 -9.52 -11.56
N SER A 167 -2.94 -8.28 -11.96
CA SER A 167 -3.58 -7.96 -13.23
C SER A 167 -2.54 -7.60 -14.31
N SER A 168 -2.95 -7.73 -15.59
CA SER A 168 -2.10 -7.32 -16.71
C SER A 168 -1.86 -5.80 -16.78
N GLN A 169 -2.64 -4.99 -16.05
CA GLN A 169 -2.50 -3.54 -15.93
C GLN A 169 -1.77 -3.10 -14.67
N ALA A 170 -1.45 -4.00 -13.75
CA ALA A 170 -0.81 -3.66 -12.46
C ALA A 170 0.54 -2.94 -12.69
N THR A 171 0.60 -1.64 -12.47
CA THR A 171 1.73 -0.76 -12.77
C THR A 171 3.04 -1.27 -12.17
N ASN A 172 3.04 -1.48 -10.84
CA ASN A 172 4.23 -1.90 -10.10
C ASN A 172 4.71 -3.29 -10.53
N GLN A 173 3.79 -4.27 -10.62
CA GLN A 173 4.17 -5.65 -10.96
C GLN A 173 4.68 -5.77 -12.39
N ASN A 174 4.11 -5.02 -13.34
CA ASN A 174 4.62 -4.99 -14.71
C ASN A 174 6.06 -4.44 -14.76
N ALA A 175 6.37 -3.38 -14.00
CA ALA A 175 7.72 -2.87 -13.89
C ALA A 175 8.68 -3.92 -13.31
N TRP A 176 8.28 -4.64 -12.26
CA TRP A 176 9.10 -5.72 -11.68
C TRP A 176 9.30 -6.89 -12.64
N ILE A 177 8.26 -7.29 -13.39
CA ILE A 177 8.35 -8.35 -14.40
C ILE A 177 9.34 -7.99 -15.52
N GLU A 178 9.37 -6.74 -15.96
CA GLU A 178 10.37 -6.30 -16.95
C GLU A 178 11.81 -6.42 -16.38
N TRP A 179 12.03 -6.10 -15.11
CA TRP A 179 13.32 -6.31 -14.48
C TRP A 179 13.65 -7.78 -14.22
N MET A 180 12.63 -8.63 -13.97
CA MET A 180 12.81 -10.09 -13.92
C MET A 180 13.28 -10.63 -15.26
N LYS A 181 12.66 -10.22 -16.37
CA LYS A 181 13.07 -10.61 -17.73
C LYS A 181 14.51 -10.20 -18.02
N LYS A 182 14.86 -8.92 -17.73
CA LYS A 182 16.23 -8.42 -17.89
C LYS A 182 17.24 -9.17 -17.01
N GLU A 183 16.85 -9.63 -15.83
CA GLU A 183 17.74 -10.45 -15.00
C GLU A 183 17.96 -11.82 -15.64
N LEU A 184 16.92 -12.45 -16.16
CA LEU A 184 16.98 -13.76 -16.81
C LEU A 184 17.80 -13.76 -18.12
N GLU A 185 18.06 -12.60 -18.75
CA GLU A 185 18.90 -12.49 -19.92
C GLU A 185 20.41 -12.65 -19.63
N LYS A 186 20.82 -12.59 -18.34
CA LYS A 186 22.21 -12.75 -17.98
C LYS A 186 22.70 -14.18 -18.16
N PRO A 187 23.98 -14.39 -18.51
CA PRO A 187 24.54 -15.71 -18.82
C PRO A 187 24.34 -16.77 -17.73
N GLU A 188 24.31 -16.35 -16.46
CA GLU A 188 24.15 -17.24 -15.31
C GLU A 188 22.78 -17.93 -15.26
N TYR A 189 21.74 -17.33 -15.90
CA TYR A 189 20.38 -17.87 -15.96
C TYR A 189 20.05 -18.57 -17.28
N LYS A 190 21.03 -18.82 -18.15
CA LYS A 190 20.83 -19.40 -19.50
C LYS A 190 20.04 -20.71 -19.52
N ASP A 191 20.11 -21.49 -18.45
CA ASP A 191 19.41 -22.77 -18.31
C ASP A 191 18.05 -22.64 -17.59
N MET A 192 17.65 -21.42 -17.21
CA MET A 192 16.32 -21.08 -16.71
C MET A 192 15.45 -20.53 -17.84
N LYS A 193 14.24 -21.07 -17.99
CA LYS A 193 13.31 -20.65 -19.04
C LYS A 193 12.02 -20.12 -18.43
N LEU A 194 11.74 -18.82 -18.58
CA LEU A 194 10.41 -18.27 -18.30
C LEU A 194 9.43 -18.76 -19.38
N VAL A 195 8.52 -19.66 -19.03
CA VAL A 195 7.60 -20.28 -19.98
C VAL A 195 6.32 -19.46 -20.16
N THR A 196 5.86 -18.76 -19.12
CA THR A 196 4.67 -17.91 -19.18
C THR A 196 4.57 -16.98 -17.99
N THR A 197 3.74 -15.94 -18.14
CA THR A 197 3.18 -15.13 -17.07
C THR A 197 1.66 -15.31 -17.08
N VAL A 198 1.06 -15.62 -15.93
CA VAL A 198 -0.39 -15.72 -15.74
C VAL A 198 -0.86 -14.69 -14.71
N TYR A 199 -2.15 -14.36 -14.73
CA TYR A 199 -2.70 -13.25 -13.97
C TYR A 199 -3.91 -13.69 -13.14
N GLY A 200 -3.76 -13.61 -11.82
CA GLY A 200 -4.79 -13.97 -10.83
C GLY A 200 -5.71 -12.83 -10.40
N ASP A 201 -5.50 -11.60 -10.93
CA ASP A 201 -6.25 -10.38 -10.63
C ASP A 201 -6.33 -10.04 -9.13
N ASP A 202 -5.31 -10.43 -8.33
CA ASP A 202 -5.34 -10.34 -6.86
C ASP A 202 -6.63 -10.94 -6.23
N LEU A 203 -7.21 -11.93 -6.91
CA LEU A 203 -8.33 -12.74 -6.42
C LEU A 203 -7.81 -14.13 -6.06
N SER A 204 -8.02 -14.56 -4.82
CA SER A 204 -7.48 -15.84 -4.31
C SER A 204 -7.91 -17.03 -5.17
N ASP A 205 -9.22 -17.15 -5.50
CA ASP A 205 -9.76 -18.25 -6.29
C ASP A 205 -9.21 -18.27 -7.73
N LYS A 206 -9.04 -17.08 -8.35
CA LYS A 206 -8.47 -17.00 -9.69
C LYS A 206 -6.99 -17.34 -9.65
N SER A 207 -6.22 -16.79 -8.72
CA SER A 207 -4.80 -17.12 -8.54
C SER A 207 -4.56 -18.60 -8.30
N TYR A 208 -5.41 -19.25 -7.51
CA TYR A 208 -5.38 -20.69 -7.30
C TYR A 208 -5.62 -21.46 -8.62
N ARG A 209 -6.66 -21.09 -9.39
CA ARG A 209 -6.94 -21.75 -10.68
C ARG A 209 -5.81 -21.54 -11.68
N GLU A 210 -5.20 -20.36 -11.73
CA GLU A 210 -4.03 -20.09 -12.57
C GLU A 210 -2.84 -20.97 -12.18
N ALA A 211 -2.56 -21.11 -10.89
CA ALA A 211 -1.50 -22.02 -10.41
C ALA A 211 -1.78 -23.47 -10.81
N MET A 212 -3.01 -23.97 -10.63
CA MET A 212 -3.42 -25.30 -11.08
C MET A 212 -3.29 -25.48 -12.61
N GLY A 213 -3.61 -24.42 -13.37
CA GLY A 213 -3.43 -24.37 -14.82
C GLY A 213 -1.96 -24.48 -15.22
N LEU A 214 -1.05 -23.82 -14.49
CA LEU A 214 0.40 -23.94 -14.70
C LEU A 214 0.89 -25.36 -14.51
N PHE A 215 0.47 -26.06 -13.46
CA PHE A 215 0.89 -27.44 -13.19
C PHE A 215 0.46 -28.41 -14.30
N LYS A 216 -0.74 -28.21 -14.84
CA LYS A 216 -1.27 -29.03 -15.94
C LYS A 216 -0.58 -28.72 -17.27
N SER A 217 -0.34 -27.44 -17.58
CA SER A 217 0.18 -27.00 -18.88
C SER A 217 1.69 -27.15 -19.00
N TYR A 218 2.41 -27.10 -17.87
CA TYR A 218 3.87 -27.14 -17.81
C TYR A 218 4.36 -28.24 -16.87
N PRO A 219 4.30 -29.53 -17.29
CA PRO A 219 4.65 -30.64 -16.40
C PRO A 219 6.12 -30.71 -16.00
N LYS A 220 6.98 -29.88 -16.65
CA LYS A 220 8.40 -29.71 -16.30
C LYS A 220 8.68 -28.47 -15.47
N LEU A 221 7.63 -27.77 -15.00
CA LEU A 221 7.76 -26.56 -14.20
C LEU A 221 8.57 -26.85 -12.94
N ARG A 222 9.57 -26.00 -12.67
CA ARG A 222 10.46 -26.12 -11.52
C ARG A 222 10.23 -25.05 -10.48
N GLY A 223 9.66 -23.91 -10.88
CA GLY A 223 9.48 -22.82 -9.95
C GLY A 223 8.46 -21.78 -10.41
N ILE A 224 7.89 -21.07 -9.42
CA ILE A 224 6.95 -19.98 -9.62
C ILE A 224 7.47 -18.76 -8.84
N ILE A 225 7.49 -17.61 -9.51
CA ILE A 225 7.59 -16.29 -8.87
C ILE A 225 6.19 -15.70 -8.81
N ALA A 226 5.69 -15.41 -7.61
CA ALA A 226 4.42 -14.73 -7.42
C ALA A 226 4.64 -13.34 -6.78
N PRO A 227 4.79 -12.26 -7.58
CA PRO A 227 5.04 -10.91 -7.06
C PRO A 227 3.77 -10.25 -6.51
N THR A 228 2.94 -10.99 -5.79
CA THR A 228 1.67 -10.55 -5.21
C THR A 228 1.34 -11.36 -3.95
N THR A 229 0.91 -10.69 -2.88
CA THR A 229 0.61 -11.35 -1.60
C THR A 229 -0.54 -12.35 -1.72
N VAL A 230 -1.55 -12.04 -2.50
CA VAL A 230 -2.68 -12.93 -2.78
C VAL A 230 -2.24 -14.12 -3.64
N GLY A 231 -1.45 -13.86 -4.70
CA GLY A 231 -1.01 -14.90 -5.63
C GLY A 231 -0.08 -15.92 -4.99
N ILE A 232 0.88 -15.49 -4.15
CA ILE A 232 1.82 -16.41 -3.50
C ILE A 232 1.11 -17.33 -2.49
N ALA A 233 0.15 -16.80 -1.72
CA ALA A 233 -0.63 -17.61 -0.78
C ALA A 233 -1.50 -18.64 -1.52
N ALA A 234 -2.15 -18.22 -2.61
CA ALA A 234 -2.97 -19.09 -3.45
C ALA A 234 -2.12 -20.19 -4.15
N ALA A 235 -0.91 -19.83 -4.63
CA ALA A 235 0.02 -20.78 -5.22
C ALA A 235 0.54 -21.79 -4.18
N GLY A 236 0.81 -21.33 -2.95
CA GLY A 236 1.19 -22.21 -1.83
C GLY A 236 0.11 -23.26 -1.56
N LYS A 237 -1.15 -22.84 -1.46
CA LYS A 237 -2.29 -23.74 -1.32
C LYS A 237 -2.41 -24.72 -2.50
N ALA A 238 -2.30 -24.24 -3.72
CA ALA A 238 -2.39 -25.08 -4.92
C ALA A 238 -1.27 -26.16 -4.96
N LEU A 239 -0.05 -25.82 -4.54
CA LEU A 239 1.06 -26.76 -4.45
C LEU A 239 0.80 -27.85 -3.41
N GLU A 240 0.25 -27.53 -2.25
CA GLU A 240 -0.12 -28.50 -1.22
C GLU A 240 -1.24 -29.43 -1.70
N ASP A 241 -2.34 -28.87 -2.19
CA ASP A 241 -3.50 -29.63 -2.67
C ASP A 241 -3.14 -30.59 -3.84
N SER A 242 -2.13 -30.23 -4.63
CA SER A 242 -1.65 -31.03 -5.77
C SER A 242 -0.55 -32.04 -5.40
N GLY A 243 -0.05 -32.03 -4.16
CA GLY A 243 1.10 -32.85 -3.76
C GLY A 243 2.41 -32.49 -4.49
N LEU A 244 2.53 -31.21 -4.90
CA LEU A 244 3.68 -30.66 -5.62
C LEU A 244 4.59 -29.78 -4.75
N ALA A 245 4.22 -29.59 -3.48
CA ALA A 245 5.07 -28.91 -2.49
C ALA A 245 6.45 -29.60 -2.41
N GLY A 246 7.53 -28.82 -2.48
CA GLY A 246 8.91 -29.30 -2.53
C GLY A 246 9.36 -29.88 -3.86
N LYS A 247 8.46 -30.03 -4.86
CA LYS A 247 8.81 -30.44 -6.25
C LYS A 247 8.87 -29.22 -7.19
N ILE A 248 7.99 -28.26 -6.97
CA ILE A 248 7.97 -26.94 -7.62
C ILE A 248 8.27 -25.92 -6.54
N GLU A 249 9.32 -25.14 -6.74
CA GLU A 249 9.72 -24.07 -5.80
C GLU A 249 8.81 -22.86 -5.95
N LEU A 250 8.45 -22.24 -4.83
CA LEU A 250 7.65 -21.03 -4.77
C LEU A 250 8.43 -19.92 -4.09
N THR A 251 8.42 -18.74 -4.69
CA THR A 251 8.91 -17.50 -4.09
C THR A 251 8.11 -16.30 -4.60
N GLY A 252 8.34 -15.13 -4.04
CA GLY A 252 7.67 -13.89 -4.45
C GLY A 252 7.55 -12.89 -3.32
N LEU A 253 6.46 -12.14 -3.34
CA LEU A 253 6.10 -11.16 -2.33
C LEU A 253 4.92 -11.70 -1.51
N GLY A 254 5.12 -11.92 -0.20
CA GLY A 254 4.11 -12.52 0.65
C GLY A 254 4.00 -11.87 2.02
N LEU A 255 2.78 -11.81 2.56
CA LEU A 255 2.57 -11.40 3.96
C LEU A 255 3.04 -12.52 4.89
N PRO A 256 3.92 -12.22 5.85
CA PRO A 256 4.38 -13.21 6.82
C PRO A 256 3.25 -13.94 7.55
N SER A 257 2.18 -13.24 7.94
CA SER A 257 1.02 -13.84 8.61
C SER A 257 0.30 -14.89 7.76
N GLU A 258 0.17 -14.66 6.44
CA GLU A 258 -0.50 -15.59 5.51
C GLU A 258 0.43 -16.71 5.06
N MET A 259 1.75 -16.43 4.96
CA MET A 259 2.73 -17.36 4.42
C MET A 259 3.43 -18.23 5.47
N LYS A 260 3.23 -17.94 6.76
CA LYS A 260 3.91 -18.63 7.86
C LYS A 260 3.85 -20.15 7.74
N GLN A 261 2.67 -20.72 7.51
CA GLN A 261 2.52 -22.17 7.38
C GLN A 261 3.32 -22.74 6.20
N TYR A 262 3.30 -22.07 5.04
CA TYR A 262 4.00 -22.50 3.82
C TYR A 262 5.53 -22.38 3.95
N ILE A 263 6.00 -21.40 4.71
CA ILE A 263 7.43 -21.28 5.06
C ILE A 263 7.85 -22.39 6.03
N LYS A 264 7.06 -22.65 7.07
CA LYS A 264 7.39 -23.63 8.12
C LYS A 264 7.43 -25.06 7.59
N ASN A 265 6.53 -25.40 6.67
CA ASN A 265 6.46 -26.75 6.09
C ASN A 265 7.28 -26.93 4.80
N GLY A 266 7.92 -25.85 4.31
CA GLY A 266 8.82 -25.88 3.17
C GLY A 266 8.15 -25.80 1.80
N THR A 267 6.83 -25.55 1.72
CA THR A 267 6.11 -25.27 0.46
C THR A 267 6.63 -24.00 -0.21
N CYS A 268 6.98 -22.99 0.58
CA CYS A 268 7.67 -21.78 0.17
C CYS A 268 8.88 -21.60 1.09
N ARG A 269 10.10 -21.82 0.61
CA ARG A 269 11.29 -21.78 1.47
C ARG A 269 11.77 -20.37 1.76
N GLN A 270 11.57 -19.45 0.82
CA GLN A 270 11.93 -18.04 0.94
C GLN A 270 10.94 -17.16 0.18
N MET A 271 10.65 -16.01 0.72
CA MET A 271 9.90 -14.92 0.09
C MET A 271 10.42 -13.58 0.60
N SER A 272 9.96 -12.49 0.03
CA SER A 272 10.29 -11.15 0.53
C SER A 272 9.06 -10.26 0.62
N LEU A 273 9.15 -9.21 1.41
CA LEU A 273 8.20 -8.10 1.45
C LEU A 273 8.82 -6.92 2.24
N TRP A 274 8.36 -5.73 1.98
CA TRP A 274 8.52 -4.56 2.86
C TRP A 274 7.43 -4.56 3.93
N ASN A 275 7.56 -3.69 4.94
CA ASN A 275 6.52 -3.53 5.95
C ASN A 275 5.34 -2.71 5.41
N PRO A 276 4.14 -3.27 5.20
CA PRO A 276 2.99 -2.55 4.70
C PRO A 276 2.42 -1.52 5.69
N ILE A 277 2.59 -1.75 7.00
CA ILE A 277 2.19 -0.78 8.04
C ILE A 277 3.01 0.50 7.87
N ASP A 278 4.33 0.38 7.71
CA ASP A 278 5.21 1.54 7.52
C ASP A 278 4.94 2.25 6.18
N LEU A 279 4.55 1.52 5.15
CA LEU A 279 4.16 2.10 3.86
C LEU A 279 2.89 2.97 4.00
N GLY A 280 1.85 2.44 4.61
CA GLY A 280 0.60 3.18 4.85
C GLY A 280 0.78 4.35 5.81
N TYR A 281 1.60 4.16 6.86
CA TYR A 281 2.02 5.22 7.77
C TYR A 281 2.68 6.36 7.00
N SER A 282 3.69 6.06 6.20
CA SER A 282 4.44 7.06 5.43
C SER A 282 3.55 7.78 4.42
N ALA A 283 2.68 7.06 3.69
CA ALA A 283 1.77 7.65 2.72
C ALA A 283 0.82 8.66 3.38
N THR A 284 0.24 8.32 4.54
CA THR A 284 -0.67 9.21 5.28
C THR A 284 0.08 10.41 5.87
N TYR A 285 1.26 10.18 6.43
CA TYR A 285 2.11 11.25 6.98
C TYR A 285 2.52 12.25 5.90
N ILE A 286 2.96 11.77 4.73
CA ILE A 286 3.31 12.59 3.56
C ILE A 286 2.10 13.41 3.09
N ALA A 287 0.94 12.77 2.93
CA ALA A 287 -0.30 13.44 2.53
C ALA A 287 -0.67 14.58 3.50
N TYR A 288 -0.56 14.32 4.80
CA TYR A 288 -0.78 15.35 5.83
C TYR A 288 0.17 16.54 5.71
N LYS A 289 1.48 16.28 5.54
CA LYS A 289 2.48 17.34 5.38
C LYS A 289 2.25 18.19 4.13
N LEU A 290 1.82 17.56 3.02
CA LEU A 290 1.42 18.28 1.80
C LEU A 290 0.20 19.18 2.03
N VAL A 291 -0.81 18.71 2.79
CA VAL A 291 -2.00 19.51 3.13
C VAL A 291 -1.63 20.71 3.99
N LYS A 292 -0.72 20.51 4.96
CA LYS A 292 -0.23 21.60 5.83
C LYS A 292 0.73 22.57 5.13
N GLY A 293 1.16 22.27 3.89
CA GLY A 293 2.13 23.09 3.16
C GLY A 293 3.55 23.01 3.71
N GLU A 294 3.83 22.04 4.58
CA GLU A 294 5.15 21.78 5.17
C GLU A 294 6.08 21.01 4.23
N PHE A 295 5.55 20.56 3.10
CA PHE A 295 6.23 19.79 2.08
C PHE A 295 5.59 20.04 0.71
N LYS A 296 6.37 20.05 -0.36
CA LYS A 296 5.91 20.37 -1.72
C LYS A 296 5.93 19.19 -2.68
N GLY A 297 6.66 18.13 -2.36
CA GLY A 297 6.81 16.95 -3.20
C GLY A 297 7.68 17.19 -4.42
N GLN A 298 8.69 18.05 -4.32
CA GLN A 298 9.59 18.36 -5.44
C GLN A 298 10.81 17.43 -5.44
N GLN A 299 11.35 17.15 -6.63
CA GLN A 299 12.60 16.40 -6.75
C GLN A 299 13.73 17.08 -5.98
N GLY A 300 14.51 16.29 -5.25
CA GLY A 300 15.58 16.74 -4.38
C GLY A 300 15.13 17.17 -2.99
N GLU A 301 13.83 17.28 -2.74
CA GLU A 301 13.30 17.63 -1.41
C GLU A 301 13.45 16.42 -0.47
N VAL A 302 13.88 16.70 0.76
CA VAL A 302 14.00 15.71 1.84
C VAL A 302 12.91 15.97 2.85
N MET A 303 12.17 14.95 3.22
CA MET A 303 11.16 15.02 4.26
C MET A 303 11.48 14.05 5.38
N LYS A 304 11.44 14.55 6.61
CA LYS A 304 11.50 13.71 7.79
C LYS A 304 10.13 13.10 8.06
N VAL A 305 10.03 11.79 7.87
CA VAL A 305 8.81 11.01 8.12
C VAL A 305 8.94 10.32 9.47
N SER A 306 8.84 11.11 10.55
CA SER A 306 8.86 10.63 11.93
C SER A 306 9.73 9.37 12.15
N ARG A 307 9.14 8.25 12.54
CA ARG A 307 9.85 6.97 12.80
C ARG A 307 10.56 6.37 11.60
N MET A 308 10.21 6.78 10.37
CA MET A 308 10.82 6.26 9.15
C MET A 308 12.11 6.97 8.76
N GLY A 309 12.44 8.09 9.45
CA GLY A 309 13.60 8.91 9.13
C GLY A 309 13.41 9.79 7.90
N ASP A 310 14.51 10.10 7.24
CA ASP A 310 14.52 11.01 6.10
C ASP A 310 14.19 10.27 4.79
N ILE A 311 13.19 10.76 4.08
CA ILE A 311 12.81 10.26 2.75
C ILE A 311 13.15 11.34 1.72
N THR A 312 13.98 10.99 0.74
CA THR A 312 14.39 11.88 -0.35
C THR A 312 13.58 11.61 -1.60
N ILE A 313 13.06 12.66 -2.22
CA ILE A 313 12.38 12.55 -3.52
C ILE A 313 13.41 12.53 -4.65
N GLY A 314 13.47 11.42 -5.36
CA GLY A 314 14.33 11.21 -6.51
C GLY A 314 13.73 11.68 -7.83
N ALA A 315 14.34 11.20 -8.92
CA ALA A 315 13.88 11.46 -10.27
C ALA A 315 12.43 11.01 -10.49
N GLY A 316 11.69 11.71 -11.36
CA GLY A 316 10.28 11.43 -11.62
C GLY A 316 9.36 11.68 -10.40
N LYS A 317 9.85 12.38 -9.38
CA LYS A 317 9.16 12.62 -8.11
C LYS A 317 8.80 11.31 -7.40
N VAL A 318 9.71 10.35 -7.42
CA VAL A 318 9.59 9.07 -6.73
C VAL A 318 10.46 9.07 -5.49
N ALA A 319 9.87 8.71 -4.36
CA ALA A 319 10.57 8.42 -3.11
C ALA A 319 10.54 6.92 -2.87
N VAL A 320 11.68 6.33 -2.55
CA VAL A 320 11.80 4.90 -2.22
C VAL A 320 11.90 4.75 -0.71
N MET A 321 11.07 3.88 -0.13
CA MET A 321 10.98 3.73 1.32
C MET A 321 12.13 2.90 1.88
N SER A 322 12.29 1.65 1.42
CA SER A 322 13.29 0.72 1.95
C SER A 322 13.54 -0.45 0.99
N GLU A 323 14.51 -1.31 1.31
CA GLU A 323 14.62 -2.61 0.67
C GLU A 323 13.67 -3.63 1.33
N PRO A 324 13.15 -4.63 0.57
CA PRO A 324 12.35 -5.71 1.14
C PRO A 324 13.15 -6.57 2.13
N TYR A 325 12.48 -7.02 3.18
CA TYR A 325 13.01 -8.07 4.05
C TYR A 325 12.84 -9.43 3.38
N VAL A 326 13.83 -10.33 3.56
CA VAL A 326 13.71 -11.74 3.16
C VAL A 326 13.21 -12.54 4.36
N PHE A 327 12.17 -13.34 4.14
CA PHE A 327 11.55 -14.20 5.13
C PHE A 327 11.83 -15.67 4.81
N ASP A 328 12.22 -16.41 5.85
CA ASP A 328 12.45 -17.84 5.84
C ASP A 328 12.02 -18.47 7.19
N LYS A 329 12.29 -19.77 7.36
CA LYS A 329 11.91 -20.51 8.57
C LYS A 329 12.49 -19.95 9.88
N ASP A 330 13.62 -19.21 9.80
CA ASP A 330 14.35 -18.75 10.98
C ASP A 330 13.78 -17.44 11.53
N ASN A 331 13.09 -16.67 10.69
CA ASN A 331 12.57 -15.34 11.07
C ASN A 331 11.06 -15.18 10.93
N ILE A 332 10.35 -16.05 10.20
CA ILE A 332 8.94 -15.87 9.85
C ILE A 332 8.03 -15.72 11.07
N ASP A 333 8.30 -16.43 12.17
CA ASP A 333 7.49 -16.36 13.39
C ASP A 333 7.42 -14.95 13.98
N LYS A 334 8.56 -14.25 13.96
CA LYS A 334 8.68 -12.88 14.46
C LYS A 334 7.83 -11.92 13.63
N PHE A 335 7.93 -12.00 12.31
CA PHE A 335 7.27 -11.05 11.41
C PHE A 335 5.77 -11.36 11.24
N ALA A 336 5.37 -12.63 11.27
CA ALA A 336 3.96 -13.04 11.23
C ALA A 336 3.13 -12.60 12.45
N ALA A 337 3.79 -12.15 13.51
CA ALA A 337 3.13 -11.54 14.66
C ALA A 337 2.91 -10.02 14.50
N ILE A 338 3.49 -9.43 13.45
CA ILE A 338 3.43 -7.97 13.19
C ILE A 338 2.46 -7.67 12.04
N TYR A 339 2.56 -8.38 10.93
CA TYR A 339 1.74 -8.23 9.71
C TYR A 339 1.69 -9.48 8.85
#